data_ab539a026cef6b4694cfc69f726170b6
#
_entry.id   ab539a026cef6b4694cfc69f726170b6
#
_cell.length_a   1.000
_cell.length_b   1.000
_cell.length_c   1.000
_cell.angle_alpha   90.00
_cell.angle_beta   90.00
_cell.angle_gamma   90.00
#
_symmetry.space_group_name_H-M   'P 1'
#
loop_
_entity.id
_entity.type
_entity.pdbx_description
1 polymer ?
#
loop_
_entity_poly.entity_id
_entity_poly.type
_entity_poly.pdbx_seq_one_letter_code
_entity_poly.pdbx_strand_id
1 'polypeptide(L)'
;NELGKVFHYDLFGKRNDKYDFLNQNSIKTVDYKELPNKAPMYFMVNKDFDAEEIYNQGFSIVDLFPLNNVGIVTARDAFTIHSTKDDVKNTIEEFLSLDDESARRRFNLGKDVRDWQVNFAKKDLNDNYPNKGKFLKISYRPFDDRWTFYTGKSKGFHCYPRFDTMKHFLIGENLALISNKPAQGGPDFYSDLFISKFITDQSVFSAMKRSPFILPLYLYQEPTAF
;
A
#
# COMPACT_ATOMS: atom_id res chain seq x y z
N ASN A 1 25.65 -21.96 -21.27
CA ASN A 1 26.20 -22.01 -19.91
C ASN A 1 25.35 -22.96 -19.08
N GLU A 2 25.97 -23.94 -18.44
CA GLU A 2 25.32 -24.88 -17.54
C GLU A 2 24.94 -24.11 -16.24
N LEU A 3 23.68 -24.27 -15.79
CA LEU A 3 23.22 -23.67 -14.53
C LEU A 3 23.83 -24.42 -13.35
N GLY A 4 24.19 -23.68 -12.30
CA GLY A 4 24.66 -24.29 -11.05
C GLY A 4 23.55 -25.11 -10.37
N LYS A 5 23.95 -26.15 -9.66
CA LYS A 5 23.04 -26.96 -8.84
C LYS A 5 22.82 -26.30 -7.49
N VAL A 6 21.58 -26.28 -7.04
CA VAL A 6 21.16 -25.73 -5.73
C VAL A 6 20.65 -26.89 -4.87
N PHE A 7 21.17 -26.99 -3.66
CA PHE A 7 20.79 -28.02 -2.69
C PHE A 7 20.17 -27.32 -1.46
N HIS A 8 19.06 -27.85 -1.01
CA HIS A 8 18.26 -27.22 0.05
C HIS A 8 17.89 -28.23 1.14
N TYR A 9 17.88 -27.76 2.38
CA TYR A 9 17.41 -28.52 3.53
C TYR A 9 16.65 -27.60 4.49
N ASP A 10 15.45 -28.00 4.89
CA ASP A 10 14.63 -27.29 5.87
C ASP A 10 14.91 -27.82 7.28
N LEU A 11 15.52 -27.00 8.14
CA LEU A 11 15.78 -27.33 9.52
C LEU A 11 14.70 -26.75 10.43
N PHE A 12 13.76 -27.58 10.89
CA PHE A 12 12.67 -27.22 11.80
C PHE A 12 13.05 -27.52 13.25
N GLY A 13 12.30 -26.97 14.21
CA GLY A 13 12.45 -27.20 15.63
C GLY A 13 12.77 -25.96 16.45
N LYS A 14 13.00 -26.15 17.75
CA LYS A 14 13.40 -25.07 18.67
C LYS A 14 14.83 -24.62 18.38
N ARG A 15 15.17 -23.43 18.83
CA ARG A 15 16.49 -22.82 18.57
C ARG A 15 17.66 -23.70 19.01
N ASN A 16 17.58 -24.29 20.21
CA ASN A 16 18.65 -25.11 20.73
C ASN A 16 18.80 -26.42 19.93
N ASP A 17 17.68 -27.06 19.58
CA ASP A 17 17.68 -28.28 18.75
C ASP A 17 18.36 -28.03 17.39
N LYS A 18 18.14 -26.83 16.83
CA LYS A 18 18.79 -26.42 15.58
C LYS A 18 20.31 -26.25 15.74
N TYR A 19 20.75 -25.66 16.84
CA TYR A 19 22.18 -25.54 17.13
C TYR A 19 22.84 -26.92 17.38
N ASP A 20 22.17 -27.77 18.10
CA ASP A 20 22.69 -29.14 18.36
C ASP A 20 22.80 -29.92 17.04
N PHE A 21 21.79 -29.82 16.16
CA PHE A 21 21.85 -30.41 14.84
C PHE A 21 23.03 -29.87 13.99
N LEU A 22 23.22 -28.54 13.96
CA LEU A 22 24.33 -27.93 13.23
C LEU A 22 25.70 -28.28 13.79
N ASN A 23 25.83 -28.46 15.11
CA ASN A 23 27.08 -28.88 15.75
C ASN A 23 27.42 -30.35 15.48
N GLN A 24 26.40 -31.21 15.26
CA GLN A 24 26.56 -32.65 15.01
C GLN A 24 26.68 -33.00 13.53
N ASN A 25 26.37 -32.07 12.64
CA ASN A 25 26.35 -32.32 11.20
C ASN A 25 27.28 -31.37 10.44
N SER A 26 27.65 -31.80 9.25
CA SER A 26 28.43 -31.04 8.29
C SER A 26 27.69 -30.99 6.95
N ILE A 27 28.17 -30.16 6.02
CA ILE A 27 27.68 -30.14 4.64
C ILE A 27 27.57 -31.54 3.99
N LYS A 28 28.43 -32.50 4.41
CA LYS A 28 28.45 -33.85 3.85
C LYS A 28 27.47 -34.81 4.49
N THR A 29 26.96 -34.48 5.71
CA THR A 29 26.11 -35.40 6.49
C THR A 29 24.64 -34.99 6.48
N VAL A 30 24.31 -33.76 6.04
CA VAL A 30 22.94 -33.30 5.89
C VAL A 30 22.35 -33.84 4.58
N ASP A 31 21.14 -34.39 4.65
CA ASP A 31 20.41 -34.93 3.51
C ASP A 31 19.76 -33.82 2.69
N TYR A 32 20.53 -33.17 1.88
CA TYR A 32 20.06 -32.09 1.01
C TYR A 32 19.25 -32.62 -0.17
N LYS A 33 18.17 -31.91 -0.51
CA LYS A 33 17.43 -32.12 -1.76
C LYS A 33 17.94 -31.16 -2.84
N GLU A 34 18.25 -31.68 -4.02
CA GLU A 34 18.51 -30.83 -5.18
C GLU A 34 17.24 -30.16 -5.63
N LEU A 35 17.28 -28.83 -5.79
CA LEU A 35 16.15 -28.03 -6.25
C LEU A 35 16.11 -28.00 -7.77
N PRO A 36 14.91 -28.01 -8.40
CA PRO A 36 14.78 -27.84 -9.84
C PRO A 36 15.15 -26.42 -10.26
N ASN A 37 16.06 -26.31 -11.24
CA ASN A 37 16.43 -25.06 -11.88
C ASN A 37 15.36 -24.63 -12.89
N LYS A 38 14.17 -24.25 -12.41
CA LYS A 38 13.02 -23.91 -13.24
C LYS A 38 12.90 -22.39 -13.47
N ALA A 39 13.02 -21.99 -14.74
CA ALA A 39 12.77 -20.62 -15.15
C ALA A 39 11.28 -20.24 -14.96
N PRO A 40 10.93 -18.95 -14.87
CA PRO A 40 11.80 -17.78 -14.80
C PRO A 40 12.32 -17.45 -13.39
N MET A 41 11.75 -18.08 -12.35
CA MET A 41 11.95 -17.64 -10.96
C MET A 41 13.15 -18.28 -10.27
N TYR A 42 13.60 -19.46 -10.69
CA TYR A 42 14.73 -20.19 -10.10
C TYR A 42 14.67 -20.21 -8.56
N PHE A 43 13.58 -20.73 -8.00
CA PHE A 43 13.32 -20.71 -6.56
C PHE A 43 14.44 -21.42 -5.77
N MET A 44 14.92 -20.78 -4.72
CA MET A 44 15.90 -21.31 -3.76
C MET A 44 15.25 -22.05 -2.59
N VAL A 45 14.01 -22.46 -2.75
CA VAL A 45 13.22 -23.24 -1.79
C VAL A 45 12.45 -24.31 -2.54
N ASN A 46 12.10 -25.40 -1.84
CA ASN A 46 11.25 -26.42 -2.44
C ASN A 46 9.89 -25.85 -2.81
N LYS A 47 9.44 -26.08 -4.04
CA LYS A 47 8.15 -25.66 -4.57
C LYS A 47 7.44 -26.84 -5.21
N ASP A 48 6.14 -26.92 -4.98
CA ASP A 48 5.22 -27.76 -5.72
C ASP A 48 4.84 -27.04 -7.02
N PHE A 49 5.01 -27.70 -8.15
CA PHE A 49 4.70 -27.19 -9.48
C PHE A 49 3.51 -27.90 -10.14
N ASP A 50 2.84 -28.82 -9.43
CA ASP A 50 1.80 -29.67 -10.01
C ASP A 50 0.62 -28.86 -10.58
N ALA A 51 0.28 -27.73 -9.94
CA ALA A 51 -0.79 -26.85 -10.41
C ALA A 51 -0.31 -25.74 -11.37
N GLU A 52 0.98 -25.69 -11.74
CA GLU A 52 1.54 -24.56 -12.50
C GLU A 52 0.95 -24.45 -13.90
N GLU A 53 0.70 -25.57 -14.58
CA GLU A 53 0.11 -25.57 -15.93
C GLU A 53 -1.29 -24.98 -15.92
N ILE A 54 -2.11 -25.33 -14.93
CA ILE A 54 -3.46 -24.79 -14.77
C ILE A 54 -3.40 -23.29 -14.41
N TYR A 55 -2.49 -22.93 -13.50
CA TYR A 55 -2.29 -21.53 -13.11
C TYR A 55 -1.87 -20.65 -14.30
N ASN A 56 -0.98 -21.15 -15.15
CA ASN A 56 -0.46 -20.41 -16.31
C ASN A 56 -1.47 -20.29 -17.45
N GLN A 57 -2.61 -20.98 -17.43
CA GLN A 57 -3.72 -20.78 -18.35
C GLN A 57 -4.52 -19.49 -18.03
N GLY A 58 -4.37 -18.95 -16.83
CA GLY A 58 -4.94 -17.66 -16.44
C GLY A 58 -4.14 -16.48 -16.99
N PHE A 59 -4.73 -15.30 -16.97
CA PHE A 59 -4.02 -14.06 -17.24
C PHE A 59 -3.55 -13.39 -15.94
N SER A 60 -2.47 -12.63 -16.01
CA SER A 60 -1.99 -11.87 -14.86
C SER A 60 -2.84 -10.62 -14.63
N ILE A 61 -3.21 -10.37 -13.36
CA ILE A 61 -3.95 -9.16 -13.00
C ILE A 61 -3.17 -7.87 -13.37
N VAL A 62 -1.84 -7.91 -13.40
CA VAL A 62 -1.00 -6.77 -13.78
C VAL A 62 -0.99 -6.51 -15.29
N ASP A 63 -1.37 -7.49 -16.11
CA ASP A 63 -1.54 -7.29 -17.55
C ASP A 63 -2.82 -6.47 -17.82
N LEU A 64 -3.86 -6.68 -17.01
CA LEU A 64 -5.09 -5.90 -17.06
C LEU A 64 -4.96 -4.53 -16.38
N PHE A 65 -4.22 -4.46 -15.26
CA PHE A 65 -4.00 -3.25 -14.48
C PHE A 65 -2.50 -2.93 -14.37
N PRO A 66 -1.89 -2.38 -15.44
CA PRO A 66 -0.45 -2.13 -15.48
C PRO A 66 0.02 -1.08 -14.47
N LEU A 67 -0.89 -0.19 -14.05
CA LEU A 67 -0.66 0.74 -12.96
C LEU A 67 -1.43 0.32 -11.72
N ASN A 68 -0.71 0.11 -10.63
CA ASN A 68 -1.30 -0.17 -9.32
C ASN A 68 -0.41 0.35 -8.19
N ASN A 69 -1.00 0.65 -7.07
CA ASN A 69 -0.27 1.03 -5.86
C ASN A 69 -1.13 0.70 -4.63
N VAL A 70 -0.54 0.82 -3.45
CA VAL A 70 -1.31 0.81 -2.21
C VAL A 70 -2.07 2.14 -2.03
N GLY A 71 -3.05 2.16 -1.13
CA GLY A 71 -3.83 3.36 -0.83
C GLY A 71 -3.02 4.51 -0.22
N ILE A 72 -3.67 5.64 -0.06
CA ILE A 72 -3.11 6.87 0.52
C ILE A 72 -2.74 6.64 1.98
N VAL A 73 -1.55 7.08 2.37
CA VAL A 73 -1.13 7.13 3.78
C VAL A 73 -1.32 8.54 4.29
N THR A 74 -2.24 8.73 5.21
CA THR A 74 -2.48 10.02 5.85
C THR A 74 -1.51 10.29 6.99
N ALA A 75 -1.13 9.25 7.74
CA ALA A 75 -0.41 9.26 9.01
C ALA A 75 -1.17 9.95 10.16
N ARG A 76 -2.22 10.71 9.87
CA ARG A 76 -3.04 11.46 10.84
C ARG A 76 -4.50 11.48 10.38
N ASP A 77 -5.16 10.31 10.33
CA ASP A 77 -6.52 10.16 9.79
C ASP A 77 -7.51 11.15 10.40
N ALA A 78 -7.56 11.24 11.73
CA ALA A 78 -8.47 12.14 12.43
C ALA A 78 -8.27 13.64 12.10
N PHE A 79 -7.11 14.01 11.58
CA PHE A 79 -6.78 15.36 11.15
C PHE A 79 -7.05 15.59 9.67
N THR A 80 -6.85 14.58 8.83
CA THR A 80 -6.88 14.74 7.38
C THR A 80 -8.18 14.27 6.73
N ILE A 81 -8.98 13.43 7.42
CA ILE A 81 -10.20 12.81 6.88
C ILE A 81 -11.38 13.14 7.79
N HIS A 82 -12.43 13.72 7.21
CA HIS A 82 -13.63 14.16 7.93
C HIS A 82 -14.92 13.71 7.23
N SER A 83 -16.03 13.75 7.97
CA SER A 83 -17.36 13.36 7.45
C SER A 83 -17.88 14.35 6.41
N THR A 84 -17.56 15.63 6.55
CA THR A 84 -18.03 16.68 5.64
C THR A 84 -16.87 17.48 5.04
N LYS A 85 -17.11 18.10 3.90
CA LYS A 85 -16.17 19.00 3.24
C LYS A 85 -15.87 20.23 4.11
N ASP A 86 -16.89 20.74 4.81
CA ASP A 86 -16.76 21.93 5.66
C ASP A 86 -15.90 21.64 6.89
N ASP A 87 -15.97 20.44 7.46
CA ASP A 87 -15.06 20.03 8.54
C ASP A 87 -13.60 20.00 8.09
N VAL A 88 -13.32 19.50 6.88
CA VAL A 88 -11.96 19.54 6.31
C VAL A 88 -11.50 21.00 6.17
N LYS A 89 -12.36 21.85 5.62
CA LYS A 89 -12.07 23.27 5.42
C LYS A 89 -11.74 23.96 6.75
N ASN A 90 -12.64 23.83 7.73
CA ASN A 90 -12.48 24.46 9.05
C ASN A 90 -11.21 23.95 9.75
N THR A 91 -10.91 22.65 9.65
CA THR A 91 -9.69 22.06 10.20
C THR A 91 -8.43 22.66 9.56
N ILE A 92 -8.41 22.84 8.25
CA ILE A 92 -7.26 23.43 7.54
C ILE A 92 -7.09 24.91 7.94
N GLU A 93 -8.16 25.68 7.95
CA GLU A 93 -8.13 27.12 8.28
C GLU A 93 -7.66 27.33 9.74
N GLU A 94 -8.19 26.56 10.69
CA GLU A 94 -7.74 26.58 12.09
C GLU A 94 -6.27 26.15 12.20
N PHE A 95 -5.87 25.08 11.53
CA PHE A 95 -4.49 24.57 11.55
C PHE A 95 -3.47 25.61 11.04
N LEU A 96 -3.81 26.32 9.97
CA LEU A 96 -2.95 27.34 9.40
C LEU A 96 -2.87 28.62 10.26
N SER A 97 -3.89 28.90 11.07
CA SER A 97 -3.92 30.06 11.96
C SER A 97 -3.06 29.90 13.23
N LEU A 98 -2.73 28.66 13.62
CA LEU A 98 -1.98 28.36 14.84
C LEU A 98 -0.47 28.26 14.55
N ASP A 99 0.37 28.49 15.57
CA ASP A 99 1.77 28.07 15.54
C ASP A 99 1.91 26.53 15.55
N ASP A 100 3.11 25.99 15.29
CA ASP A 100 3.31 24.53 15.13
C ASP A 100 2.98 23.74 16.40
N GLU A 101 3.37 24.25 17.57
CA GLU A 101 3.14 23.54 18.83
C GLU A 101 1.68 23.67 19.31
N SER A 102 1.03 24.80 19.06
CA SER A 102 -0.40 24.97 19.31
C SER A 102 -1.24 24.09 18.39
N ALA A 103 -0.89 24.01 17.10
CA ALA A 103 -1.52 23.10 16.14
C ALA A 103 -1.33 21.63 16.53
N ARG A 104 -0.12 21.26 16.96
CA ARG A 104 0.18 19.92 17.46
C ARG A 104 -0.72 19.49 18.61
N ARG A 105 -0.86 20.37 19.62
CA ARG A 105 -1.73 20.12 20.78
C ARG A 105 -3.20 20.08 20.40
N ARG A 106 -3.64 21.08 19.63
CA ARG A 106 -5.05 21.24 19.22
C ARG A 106 -5.59 20.01 18.50
N PHE A 107 -4.81 19.47 17.56
CA PHE A 107 -5.22 18.34 16.71
C PHE A 107 -4.65 17.00 17.17
N ASN A 108 -3.99 16.93 18.33
CA ASN A 108 -3.37 15.73 18.87
C ASN A 108 -2.46 15.01 17.84
N LEU A 109 -1.58 15.78 17.19
CA LEU A 109 -0.77 15.27 16.06
C LEU A 109 0.42 14.40 16.50
N GLY A 110 0.70 14.31 17.78
CA GLY A 110 1.85 13.56 18.30
C GLY A 110 3.19 14.18 17.90
N LYS A 111 4.25 13.39 18.01
CA LYS A 111 5.62 13.83 17.65
C LYS A 111 5.80 13.78 16.13
N ASP A 112 6.66 14.65 15.62
CA ASP A 112 7.14 14.60 14.25
C ASP A 112 7.89 13.29 14.00
N VAL A 113 7.68 12.73 12.84
CA VAL A 113 8.37 11.54 12.35
C VAL A 113 9.02 11.85 11.01
N ARG A 114 9.93 11.00 10.54
CA ARG A 114 10.69 11.20 9.30
C ARG A 114 9.81 11.58 8.10
N ASP A 115 8.64 10.99 7.98
CA ASP A 115 7.82 11.07 6.78
C ASP A 115 6.57 11.96 6.95
N TRP A 116 6.29 12.43 8.17
CA TRP A 116 5.21 13.38 8.44
C TRP A 116 5.58 14.32 9.59
N GLN A 117 5.48 15.63 9.35
CA GLN A 117 5.78 16.69 10.32
C GLN A 117 4.78 17.83 10.19
N VAL A 118 4.52 18.54 11.27
CA VAL A 118 3.59 19.68 11.30
C VAL A 118 4.01 20.76 10.30
N ASN A 119 5.28 21.12 10.27
CA ASN A 119 5.81 22.12 9.35
C ASN A 119 5.72 21.68 7.87
N PHE A 120 5.85 20.39 7.57
CA PHE A 120 5.67 19.86 6.20
C PHE A 120 4.20 20.00 5.76
N ALA A 121 3.26 19.64 6.63
CA ALA A 121 1.83 19.78 6.35
C ALA A 121 1.42 21.26 6.17
N LYS A 122 1.93 22.17 7.01
CA LYS A 122 1.71 23.60 6.87
C LYS A 122 2.26 24.15 5.57
N LYS A 123 3.49 23.81 5.23
CA LYS A 123 4.10 24.22 3.96
C LYS A 123 3.27 23.75 2.76
N ASP A 124 2.86 22.49 2.76
CA ASP A 124 2.03 21.93 1.70
C ASP A 124 0.70 22.69 1.56
N LEU A 125 0.01 22.93 2.68
CA LEU A 125 -1.26 23.65 2.67
C LEU A 125 -1.09 25.11 2.27
N ASN A 126 -0.07 25.82 2.75
CA ASN A 126 0.21 27.21 2.34
C ASN A 126 0.49 27.32 0.82
N ASP A 127 1.15 26.33 0.23
CA ASP A 127 1.47 26.30 -1.19
C ASP A 127 0.24 25.93 -2.07
N ASN A 128 -0.73 25.19 -1.53
CA ASN A 128 -1.78 24.54 -2.31
C ASN A 128 -3.22 24.88 -1.91
N TYR A 129 -3.48 25.32 -0.68
CA TYR A 129 -4.83 25.70 -0.24
C TYR A 129 -5.09 27.20 -0.53
N PRO A 130 -6.29 27.57 -0.95
CA PRO A 130 -7.41 26.68 -1.30
C PRO A 130 -7.45 26.26 -2.79
N ASN A 131 -6.57 26.80 -3.65
CA ASN A 131 -6.80 26.87 -5.09
C ASN A 131 -6.13 25.75 -5.92
N LYS A 132 -5.00 25.21 -5.47
CA LYS A 132 -4.25 24.22 -6.24
C LYS A 132 -4.60 22.78 -5.85
N GLY A 133 -4.88 22.54 -4.56
CA GLY A 133 -5.41 21.26 -4.11
C GLY A 133 -6.91 21.13 -4.37
N LYS A 134 -7.45 19.94 -4.16
CA LYS A 134 -8.86 19.63 -4.38
C LYS A 134 -9.50 19.00 -3.15
N PHE A 135 -10.72 19.44 -2.81
CA PHE A 135 -11.56 18.69 -1.88
C PHE A 135 -12.15 17.49 -2.60
N LEU A 136 -11.85 16.27 -2.12
CA LEU A 136 -12.26 15.03 -2.73
C LEU A 136 -12.90 14.11 -1.70
N LYS A 137 -13.77 13.22 -2.19
CA LYS A 137 -14.16 12.04 -1.42
C LYS A 137 -13.04 11.02 -1.44
N ILE A 138 -12.85 10.35 -0.30
CA ILE A 138 -11.92 9.25 -0.09
C ILE A 138 -12.67 8.05 0.46
N SER A 139 -12.50 6.88 -0.14
CA SER A 139 -12.99 5.63 0.43
C SER A 139 -12.15 5.29 1.65
N TYR A 140 -12.71 5.61 2.83
CA TYR A 140 -12.04 5.48 4.12
C TYR A 140 -12.14 4.06 4.67
N ARG A 141 -13.34 3.47 4.59
CA ARG A 141 -13.63 2.05 4.92
C ARG A 141 -14.66 1.53 3.90
N PRO A 142 -14.91 0.23 3.82
CA PRO A 142 -15.96 -0.28 2.95
C PRO A 142 -17.29 0.42 3.25
N PHE A 143 -17.88 1.04 2.22
CA PHE A 143 -19.13 1.80 2.30
C PHE A 143 -19.09 3.06 3.21
N ASP A 144 -17.90 3.50 3.62
CA ASP A 144 -17.69 4.74 4.38
C ASP A 144 -16.81 5.69 3.56
N ASP A 145 -17.45 6.57 2.80
CA ASP A 145 -16.81 7.59 1.99
C ASP A 145 -16.81 8.91 2.74
N ARG A 146 -15.62 9.46 2.97
CA ARG A 146 -15.40 10.71 3.70
C ARG A 146 -14.77 11.77 2.82
N TRP A 147 -14.42 12.91 3.39
CA TRP A 147 -13.81 14.02 2.69
C TRP A 147 -12.37 14.27 3.15
N THR A 148 -11.55 14.69 2.23
CA THR A 148 -10.18 15.14 2.47
C THR A 148 -9.82 16.28 1.52
N PHE A 149 -8.71 16.97 1.79
CA PHE A 149 -8.11 17.93 0.87
C PHE A 149 -6.85 17.30 0.25
N TYR A 150 -6.86 17.09 -1.04
CA TYR A 150 -5.81 16.37 -1.74
C TYR A 150 -4.92 17.31 -2.54
N THR A 151 -3.61 17.34 -2.21
CA THR A 151 -2.60 18.16 -2.87
C THR A 151 -1.70 17.38 -3.82
N GLY A 152 -1.65 16.05 -3.67
CA GLY A 152 -0.73 15.19 -4.41
C GLY A 152 0.71 15.22 -3.93
N LYS A 153 1.06 16.07 -2.95
CA LYS A 153 2.42 16.23 -2.45
C LYS A 153 2.76 15.22 -1.36
N SER A 154 3.85 14.49 -1.56
CA SER A 154 4.40 13.59 -0.53
C SER A 154 5.02 14.38 0.62
N LYS A 155 4.93 13.82 1.84
CA LYS A 155 5.37 14.47 3.08
C LYS A 155 4.71 15.85 3.30
N GLY A 156 3.45 15.97 2.93
CA GLY A 156 2.64 17.16 3.09
C GLY A 156 1.47 16.93 4.05
N PHE A 157 0.29 17.44 3.70
CA PHE A 157 -0.94 17.20 4.43
C PHE A 157 -1.22 15.70 4.54
N HIS A 158 -1.06 14.95 3.43
CA HIS A 158 -0.92 13.51 3.44
C HIS A 158 0.55 13.09 3.48
N CYS A 159 0.85 11.99 4.19
CA CYS A 159 2.20 11.44 4.24
C CYS A 159 2.65 10.90 2.88
N TYR A 160 1.84 10.01 2.28
CA TYR A 160 2.05 9.46 0.94
C TYR A 160 0.75 9.49 0.14
N PRO A 161 0.54 10.50 -0.72
CA PRO A 161 -0.68 10.68 -1.50
C PRO A 161 -0.82 9.68 -2.66
N ARG A 162 0.24 8.98 -3.06
CA ARG A 162 0.24 8.04 -4.19
C ARG A 162 -0.19 8.70 -5.50
N PHE A 163 0.35 9.86 -5.80
CA PHE A 163 -0.11 10.75 -6.87
C PHE A 163 -0.20 10.04 -8.23
N ASP A 164 0.83 9.28 -8.61
CA ASP A 164 0.85 8.60 -9.92
C ASP A 164 -0.38 7.72 -10.17
N THR A 165 -0.90 7.08 -9.12
CA THR A 165 -2.11 6.26 -9.21
C THR A 165 -3.37 7.10 -8.99
N MET A 166 -3.37 7.95 -7.97
CA MET A 166 -4.58 8.69 -7.57
C MET A 166 -4.95 9.82 -8.53
N LYS A 167 -4.02 10.36 -9.32
CA LYS A 167 -4.30 11.39 -10.33
C LYS A 167 -5.38 10.97 -11.33
N HIS A 168 -5.48 9.68 -11.63
CA HIS A 168 -6.48 9.15 -12.54
C HIS A 168 -7.92 9.23 -12.04
N PHE A 169 -8.11 9.52 -10.74
CA PHE A 169 -9.42 9.87 -10.15
C PHE A 169 -9.69 11.38 -10.11
N LEU A 170 -8.69 12.20 -10.44
CA LEU A 170 -8.79 13.67 -10.47
C LEU A 170 -9.02 14.19 -11.88
N ILE A 171 -8.52 13.46 -12.88
CA ILE A 171 -8.55 13.83 -14.31
C ILE A 171 -9.90 13.48 -14.91
N GLY A 172 -10.48 12.35 -14.57
CA GLY A 172 -11.76 11.88 -15.08
C GLY A 172 -12.46 10.91 -14.13
N GLU A 173 -13.69 10.51 -14.51
CA GLU A 173 -14.42 9.46 -13.80
C GLU A 173 -13.66 8.15 -13.86
N ASN A 174 -13.51 7.47 -12.75
CA ASN A 174 -12.76 6.22 -12.67
C ASN A 174 -13.43 5.24 -11.72
N LEU A 175 -13.05 3.98 -11.88
CA LEU A 175 -13.31 2.90 -10.96
C LEU A 175 -11.97 2.24 -10.62
N ALA A 176 -11.80 1.80 -9.40
CA ALA A 176 -10.68 0.95 -9.02
C ALA A 176 -11.18 -0.35 -8.43
N LEU A 177 -10.56 -1.44 -8.82
CA LEU A 177 -10.60 -2.67 -8.07
C LEU A 177 -9.65 -2.53 -6.88
N ILE A 178 -10.14 -2.86 -5.70
CA ILE A 178 -9.38 -2.83 -4.45
C ILE A 178 -9.30 -4.25 -3.92
N SER A 179 -8.10 -4.74 -3.68
CA SER A 179 -7.87 -6.12 -3.24
C SER A 179 -6.68 -6.23 -2.30
N ASN A 180 -6.78 -7.15 -1.34
CA ASN A 180 -5.65 -7.60 -0.54
C ASN A 180 -5.06 -8.90 -1.08
N LYS A 181 -3.77 -9.15 -0.79
CA LYS A 181 -3.24 -10.50 -0.90
C LYS A 181 -3.88 -11.39 0.16
N PRO A 182 -4.26 -12.65 -0.16
CA PRO A 182 -4.74 -13.59 0.82
C PRO A 182 -3.77 -13.72 2.01
N ALA A 183 -4.31 -13.87 3.21
CA ALA A 183 -3.49 -14.16 4.38
C ALA A 183 -2.94 -15.59 4.28
N GLN A 184 -1.68 -15.78 4.68
CA GLN A 184 -1.12 -17.13 4.81
C GLN A 184 -1.93 -17.90 5.86
N GLY A 185 -2.52 -19.05 5.49
CA GLY A 185 -3.43 -19.81 6.34
C GLY A 185 -4.85 -19.21 6.44
N GLY A 186 -5.19 -18.24 5.61
CA GLY A 186 -6.54 -17.72 5.44
C GLY A 186 -7.40 -18.60 4.53
N PRO A 187 -8.66 -18.21 4.28
CA PRO A 187 -9.54 -18.97 3.41
C PRO A 187 -8.96 -19.08 1.99
N ASP A 188 -9.24 -20.17 1.31
CA ASP A 188 -8.76 -20.49 -0.03
C ASP A 188 -9.38 -19.62 -1.15
N PHE A 189 -10.09 -18.56 -0.80
CA PHE A 189 -10.72 -17.63 -1.73
C PHE A 189 -10.45 -16.16 -1.35
N TYR A 190 -10.48 -15.28 -2.34
CA TYR A 190 -10.39 -13.84 -2.13
C TYR A 190 -11.70 -13.32 -1.54
N SER A 191 -11.69 -12.88 -0.29
CA SER A 191 -12.84 -12.29 0.42
C SER A 191 -12.84 -10.77 0.38
N ASP A 192 -11.67 -10.16 0.15
CA ASP A 192 -11.47 -8.71 0.26
C ASP A 192 -11.34 -8.10 -1.13
N LEU A 193 -12.47 -8.04 -1.82
CA LEU A 193 -12.62 -7.37 -3.10
C LEU A 193 -13.64 -6.24 -2.93
N PHE A 194 -13.27 -5.05 -3.32
CA PHE A 194 -14.12 -3.86 -3.28
C PHE A 194 -13.92 -3.02 -4.53
N ILE A 195 -14.93 -2.25 -4.90
CA ILE A 195 -14.85 -1.31 -6.02
C ILE A 195 -15.12 0.08 -5.49
N SER A 196 -14.24 1.02 -5.80
CA SER A 196 -14.42 2.44 -5.47
C SER A 196 -14.28 3.33 -6.69
N LYS A 197 -15.03 4.42 -6.71
CA LYS A 197 -14.89 5.53 -7.66
C LYS A 197 -14.09 6.71 -7.10
N PHE A 198 -13.56 6.58 -5.89
CA PHE A 198 -12.83 7.63 -5.20
C PHE A 198 -11.38 7.25 -4.95
N ILE A 199 -10.55 8.24 -4.65
CA ILE A 199 -9.24 7.98 -4.06
C ILE A 199 -9.43 7.15 -2.78
N THR A 200 -8.48 6.31 -2.43
CA THR A 200 -8.68 5.27 -1.41
C THR A 200 -7.62 5.33 -0.32
N ASP A 201 -8.05 5.22 0.93
CA ASP A 201 -7.18 5.13 2.10
C ASP A 201 -6.44 3.79 2.14
N GLN A 202 -5.17 3.80 2.61
CA GLN A 202 -4.37 2.59 2.76
C GLN A 202 -4.98 1.54 3.69
N SER A 203 -5.79 1.96 4.64
CA SER A 203 -6.42 1.10 5.66
C SER A 203 -7.90 0.86 5.39
N VAL A 204 -8.34 0.94 4.12
CA VAL A 204 -9.74 0.74 3.75
C VAL A 204 -10.31 -0.57 4.31
N PHE A 205 -9.54 -1.64 4.32
CA PHE A 205 -9.86 -2.90 5.01
C PHE A 205 -9.20 -2.92 6.39
N SER A 206 -9.70 -2.13 7.32
CA SER A 206 -9.08 -1.84 8.63
C SER A 206 -8.75 -3.07 9.50
N ALA A 207 -9.46 -4.17 9.33
CA ALA A 207 -9.22 -5.40 10.08
C ALA A 207 -7.94 -6.14 9.65
N MET A 208 -7.33 -5.75 8.53
CA MET A 208 -6.18 -6.42 7.97
C MET A 208 -4.90 -5.58 8.13
N LYS A 209 -3.85 -6.20 8.65
CA LYS A 209 -2.52 -5.59 8.79
C LYS A 209 -1.80 -5.39 7.44
N ARG A 210 -2.49 -5.46 6.31
CA ARG A 210 -1.93 -5.38 4.95
C ARG A 210 -2.59 -4.25 4.19
N SER A 211 -1.77 -3.48 3.50
CA SER A 211 -2.25 -2.43 2.61
C SER A 211 -2.86 -3.05 1.35
N PRO A 212 -4.12 -2.71 1.00
CA PRO A 212 -4.74 -3.17 -0.23
C PRO A 212 -4.06 -2.54 -1.46
N PHE A 213 -4.09 -3.26 -2.56
CA PHE A 213 -3.76 -2.73 -3.87
C PHE A 213 -4.96 -2.01 -4.46
N ILE A 214 -4.70 -0.85 -5.02
CA ILE A 214 -5.65 -0.02 -5.74
C ILE A 214 -5.29 -0.13 -7.23
N LEU A 215 -6.20 -0.65 -8.03
CA LEU A 215 -6.02 -0.94 -9.44
C LEU A 215 -7.02 -0.11 -10.26
N PRO A 216 -6.63 1.11 -10.72
CA PRO A 216 -7.50 1.96 -11.52
C PRO A 216 -7.85 1.30 -12.85
N LEU A 217 -9.12 1.39 -13.23
CA LEU A 217 -9.61 0.82 -14.50
C LEU A 217 -9.19 1.68 -15.70
N TYR A 218 -9.22 3.01 -15.54
CA TYR A 218 -8.87 3.94 -16.61
C TYR A 218 -7.60 4.70 -16.28
N LEU A 219 -6.68 4.75 -17.25
CA LEU A 219 -5.44 5.51 -17.16
C LEU A 219 -5.53 6.72 -18.09
N TYR A 220 -5.71 7.89 -17.49
CA TYR A 220 -5.82 9.14 -18.23
C TYR A 220 -4.44 9.73 -18.52
N GLN A 221 -4.25 10.23 -19.72
CA GLN A 221 -3.09 11.08 -20.05
C GLN A 221 -3.26 12.44 -19.36
N GLU A 222 -2.15 13.02 -18.90
CA GLU A 222 -2.20 14.40 -18.42
C GLU A 222 -2.55 15.32 -19.61
N PRO A 223 -3.42 16.32 -19.37
CA PRO A 223 -3.67 17.30 -20.43
C PRO A 223 -2.33 17.92 -20.84
N THR A 224 -1.96 17.75 -22.09
CA THR A 224 -0.84 18.51 -22.66
C THR A 224 -1.19 19.97 -22.55
N ALA A 225 -0.40 20.74 -21.81
CA ALA A 225 -0.51 22.19 -21.84
C ALA A 225 -0.18 22.63 -23.28
N PHE A 226 -1.20 23.12 -23.98
CA PHE A 226 -1.04 23.84 -25.23
C PHE A 226 -0.65 25.28 -24.94
#